data_480a2d6eb3a16a0cde3009e71a1036c0
#
_entry.id   480a2d6eb3a16a0cde3009e71a1036c0
#
_cell.length_a   1.000
_cell.length_b   1.000
_cell.length_c   1.000
_cell.angle_alpha   90.00
_cell.angle_beta   90.00
_cell.angle_gamma   90.00
#
_symmetry.space_group_name_H-M   'P 1'
#
loop_
_entity.id
_entity.type
_entity.pdbx_description
1 polymer ?
#
loop_
_entity_poly.entity_id
_entity_poly.type
_entity_poly.pdbx_seq_one_letter_code
_entity_poly.pdbx_strand_id
1 'polypeptide(L)'
;MIKKPTVIITSLGRTGTLFFARFFKDRFGNVAAFHEAGRITLREMKISEIADSIKNFGLKKSVFNKLSGKSGIMSLSHGRMRREMSDHQAAQEIIKNRAAFIEKAAEDLYVESNYQYYGLIDVLPSVFERHKLVYIIRDPRDWVASCINSRLFYHPTDFHTLIGDRITPALIKDDEYIGKWREMDRFERLCWAWNYINNYAVKSVKNNPHASIYKFEEIFLSDDRAAKLIELMEIILDFDGLRIQKPDKRDVAEFLDRRINKSKIQNFPKWDKWSKERAKFLHEMCGSLMREFDYGKEEKWQDLIS
;
A
#
# COMPACT_ATOMS: atom_id res chain seq x y z
N MET A 1 -6.96 21.71 8.07
CA MET A 1 -6.18 20.46 8.31
C MET A 1 -6.90 19.61 9.32
N ILE A 2 -6.69 18.31 9.29
CA ILE A 2 -7.21 17.33 10.25
C ILE A 2 -6.30 17.36 11.48
N LYS A 3 -6.88 17.54 12.69
CA LYS A 3 -6.12 17.73 13.93
C LYS A 3 -5.80 16.42 14.66
N LYS A 4 -6.69 15.42 14.52
CA LYS A 4 -6.50 14.12 15.16
C LYS A 4 -5.18 13.48 14.72
N PRO A 5 -4.34 13.01 15.66
CA PRO A 5 -3.14 12.25 15.34
C PRO A 5 -3.48 11.09 14.39
N THR A 6 -2.73 10.99 13.30
CA THR A 6 -3.06 10.06 12.22
C THR A 6 -1.82 9.29 11.76
N VAL A 7 -1.94 7.97 11.65
CA VAL A 7 -0.94 7.11 11.02
C VAL A 7 -1.50 6.57 9.70
N ILE A 8 -0.76 6.78 8.63
CA ILE A 8 -1.06 6.19 7.32
C ILE A 8 -0.01 5.12 6.99
N ILE A 9 -0.47 3.90 6.73
CA ILE A 9 0.39 2.80 6.26
C ILE A 9 0.01 2.49 4.83
N THR A 10 0.94 2.72 3.90
CA THR A 10 0.67 2.59 2.47
C THR A 10 1.73 1.79 1.72
N SER A 11 1.46 1.45 0.47
CA SER A 11 2.32 0.59 -0.35
C SER A 11 1.77 0.49 -1.78
N LEU A 12 2.39 -0.33 -2.62
CA LEU A 12 1.80 -0.73 -3.91
C LEU A 12 0.71 -1.84 -3.78
N GLY A 13 0.38 -2.26 -2.57
CA GLY A 13 -0.49 -3.42 -2.30
C GLY A 13 0.30 -4.74 -2.26
N ARG A 14 -0.35 -5.80 -1.79
CA ARG A 14 0.29 -7.11 -1.57
C ARG A 14 1.47 -7.10 -0.59
N THR A 15 1.44 -6.17 0.34
CA THR A 15 2.49 -5.88 1.33
C THR A 15 1.97 -5.90 2.77
N GLY A 16 0.89 -6.61 3.06
CA GLY A 16 0.39 -6.77 4.42
C GLY A 16 -0.50 -5.63 4.95
N THR A 17 -1.07 -4.77 4.10
CA THR A 17 -1.93 -3.66 4.56
C THR A 17 -3.11 -4.14 5.42
N LEU A 18 -3.73 -5.27 5.09
CA LEU A 18 -4.79 -5.86 5.92
C LEU A 18 -4.27 -6.34 7.29
N PHE A 19 -3.01 -6.83 7.34
CA PHE A 19 -2.38 -7.22 8.61
C PHE A 19 -2.30 -6.03 9.56
N PHE A 20 -1.77 -4.89 9.11
CA PHE A 20 -1.63 -3.72 9.97
C PHE A 20 -2.97 -3.22 10.52
N ALA A 21 -3.99 -3.10 9.66
CA ALA A 21 -5.31 -2.68 10.13
C ALA A 21 -5.88 -3.60 11.22
N ARG A 22 -5.75 -4.92 11.05
CA ARG A 22 -6.19 -5.90 12.05
C ARG A 22 -5.33 -5.87 13.29
N PHE A 23 -4.00 -5.76 13.13
CA PHE A 23 -3.08 -5.70 14.24
C PHE A 23 -3.38 -4.51 15.16
N PHE A 24 -3.54 -3.31 14.61
CA PHE A 24 -3.90 -2.14 15.40
C PHE A 24 -5.28 -2.28 16.04
N LYS A 25 -6.28 -2.80 15.32
CA LYS A 25 -7.62 -3.00 15.84
C LYS A 25 -7.69 -4.02 16.98
N ASP A 26 -6.91 -5.12 16.87
CA ASP A 26 -6.99 -6.23 17.82
C ASP A 26 -6.08 -6.03 19.05
N ARG A 27 -5.04 -5.20 18.94
CA ARG A 27 -3.99 -5.09 19.95
C ARG A 27 -3.91 -3.74 20.65
N PHE A 28 -4.67 -2.73 20.19
CA PHE A 28 -4.62 -1.39 20.77
C PHE A 28 -6.03 -0.90 21.12
N GLY A 29 -6.26 -0.62 22.42
CA GLY A 29 -7.61 -0.27 22.92
C GLY A 29 -8.07 1.15 22.54
N ASN A 30 -7.14 2.08 22.27
CA ASN A 30 -7.45 3.49 22.02
C ASN A 30 -7.00 3.95 20.62
N VAL A 31 -7.18 3.06 19.64
CA VAL A 31 -6.80 3.27 18.25
C VAL A 31 -7.94 2.93 17.31
N ALA A 32 -8.42 3.91 16.55
CA ALA A 32 -9.37 3.72 15.46
C ALA A 32 -8.65 3.21 14.22
N ALA A 33 -8.59 1.90 14.00
CA ALA A 33 -7.84 1.28 12.91
C ALA A 33 -8.72 0.77 11.78
N PHE A 34 -8.38 1.14 10.53
CA PHE A 34 -9.15 0.82 9.33
C PHE A 34 -8.27 0.27 8.20
N HIS A 35 -8.83 -0.69 7.46
CA HIS A 35 -8.30 -1.12 6.17
C HIS A 35 -9.11 -0.48 5.06
N GLU A 36 -8.47 0.37 4.24
CA GLU A 36 -9.10 1.06 3.11
C GLU A 36 -10.43 1.73 3.51
N ALA A 37 -10.39 2.64 4.50
CA ALA A 37 -11.58 3.29 5.04
C ALA A 37 -12.52 3.85 3.95
N GLY A 38 -13.82 3.62 4.11
CA GLY A 38 -14.85 4.01 3.14
C GLY A 38 -15.08 3.01 2.00
N ARG A 39 -14.33 1.90 1.95
CA ARG A 39 -14.58 0.77 1.05
C ARG A 39 -15.31 -0.34 1.80
N ILE A 40 -16.40 -0.84 1.24
CA ILE A 40 -17.11 -2.01 1.80
C ILE A 40 -16.55 -3.29 1.17
N THR A 41 -15.93 -4.13 1.98
CA THR A 41 -15.39 -5.43 1.57
C THR A 41 -16.12 -6.55 2.34
N LEU A 42 -17.13 -7.16 1.73
CA LEU A 42 -18.00 -8.16 2.39
C LEU A 42 -17.22 -9.36 2.96
N ARG A 43 -16.07 -9.68 2.38
CA ARG A 43 -15.24 -10.81 2.83
C ARG A 43 -14.40 -10.49 4.06
N GLU A 44 -14.15 -9.21 4.31
CA GLU A 44 -13.18 -8.74 5.31
C GLU A 44 -13.84 -7.98 6.46
N MET A 45 -15.09 -7.52 6.27
CA MET A 45 -15.82 -6.69 7.22
C MET A 45 -17.00 -7.44 7.86
N LYS A 46 -17.20 -7.22 9.15
CA LYS A 46 -18.42 -7.65 9.86
C LYS A 46 -19.60 -6.76 9.46
N ILE A 47 -20.82 -7.24 9.67
CA ILE A 47 -22.06 -6.48 9.36
C ILE A 47 -22.07 -5.13 10.08
N SER A 48 -21.62 -5.08 11.34
CA SER A 48 -21.49 -3.83 12.12
C SER A 48 -20.55 -2.83 11.46
N GLU A 49 -19.42 -3.28 10.93
CA GLU A 49 -18.41 -2.43 10.24
C GLU A 49 -18.95 -1.89 8.91
N ILE A 50 -19.80 -2.67 8.23
CA ILE A 50 -20.51 -2.23 7.02
C ILE A 50 -21.51 -1.13 7.38
N ALA A 51 -22.29 -1.34 8.45
CA ALA A 51 -23.24 -0.35 8.94
C ALA A 51 -22.54 0.96 9.33
N ASP A 52 -21.40 0.88 10.02
CA ASP A 52 -20.58 2.02 10.39
C ASP A 52 -20.00 2.73 9.16
N SER A 53 -19.54 1.99 8.15
CA SER A 53 -19.09 2.56 6.89
C SER A 53 -20.23 3.32 6.18
N ILE A 54 -21.41 2.76 6.11
CA ILE A 54 -22.58 3.41 5.52
C ILE A 54 -22.97 4.67 6.32
N LYS A 55 -22.96 4.59 7.65
CA LYS A 55 -23.29 5.71 8.54
C LYS A 55 -22.31 6.88 8.38
N ASN A 56 -21.01 6.58 8.26
CA ASN A 56 -19.93 7.58 8.21
C ASN A 56 -19.70 8.16 6.81
N PHE A 57 -19.86 7.37 5.76
CA PHE A 57 -19.58 7.77 4.37
C PHE A 57 -20.85 8.00 3.54
N GLY A 58 -22.02 7.62 4.05
CA GLY A 58 -23.29 7.65 3.33
C GLY A 58 -23.49 6.46 2.39
N LEU A 59 -24.74 6.01 2.24
CA LEU A 59 -25.08 4.80 1.47
C LEU A 59 -24.63 4.90 0.01
N LYS A 60 -24.91 6.02 -0.66
CA LYS A 60 -24.54 6.21 -2.09
C LYS A 60 -23.03 6.09 -2.30
N LYS A 61 -22.24 6.76 -1.46
CA LYS A 61 -20.77 6.76 -1.56
C LYS A 61 -20.19 5.39 -1.21
N SER A 62 -20.70 4.74 -0.16
CA SER A 62 -20.27 3.40 0.25
C SER A 62 -20.58 2.33 -0.81
N VAL A 63 -21.79 2.41 -1.43
CA VAL A 63 -22.17 1.52 -2.54
C VAL A 63 -21.31 1.79 -3.78
N PHE A 64 -21.09 3.04 -4.15
CA PHE A 64 -20.21 3.40 -5.25
C PHE A 64 -18.77 2.93 -5.01
N ASN A 65 -18.23 3.17 -3.82
CA ASN A 65 -16.89 2.72 -3.45
C ASN A 65 -16.77 1.19 -3.49
N LYS A 66 -17.82 0.46 -3.05
CA LYS A 66 -17.88 -0.99 -3.17
C LYS A 66 -17.87 -1.45 -4.62
N LEU A 67 -18.74 -0.90 -5.47
CA LEU A 67 -18.85 -1.26 -6.87
C LEU A 67 -17.58 -0.92 -7.66
N SER A 68 -16.98 0.24 -7.38
CA SER A 68 -15.74 0.68 -8.03
C SER A 68 -14.48 0.07 -7.43
N GLY A 69 -14.57 -0.64 -6.28
CA GLY A 69 -13.41 -1.14 -5.55
C GLY A 69 -12.50 -0.03 -4.99
N LYS A 70 -13.01 1.20 -4.88
CA LYS A 70 -12.24 2.39 -4.48
C LYS A 70 -12.73 2.94 -3.15
N SER A 71 -11.80 3.51 -2.38
CA SER A 71 -12.11 4.29 -1.17
C SER A 71 -12.21 5.81 -1.45
N GLY A 72 -12.18 6.20 -2.70
CA GLY A 72 -12.04 7.60 -3.14
C GLY A 72 -10.57 8.07 -3.22
N ILE A 73 -9.68 7.50 -2.43
CA ILE A 73 -8.25 7.85 -2.38
C ILE A 73 -7.52 7.44 -3.66
N MET A 74 -7.85 6.29 -4.25
CA MET A 74 -7.21 5.83 -5.49
C MET A 74 -7.39 6.83 -6.65
N SER A 75 -8.59 7.40 -6.80
CA SER A 75 -8.82 8.39 -7.85
C SER A 75 -7.98 9.64 -7.67
N LEU A 76 -7.77 10.10 -6.42
CA LEU A 76 -6.90 11.24 -6.10
C LEU A 76 -5.43 10.90 -6.38
N SER A 77 -4.96 9.71 -5.95
CA SER A 77 -3.61 9.23 -6.27
C SER A 77 -3.35 9.22 -7.78
N HIS A 78 -4.26 8.64 -8.54
CA HIS A 78 -4.11 8.55 -9.98
C HIS A 78 -4.23 9.91 -10.67
N GLY A 79 -5.13 10.79 -10.22
CA GLY A 79 -5.25 12.15 -10.74
C GLY A 79 -3.96 12.95 -10.59
N ARG A 80 -3.28 12.81 -9.43
CA ARG A 80 -1.96 13.42 -9.23
C ARG A 80 -0.88 12.82 -10.12
N MET A 81 -0.77 11.50 -10.16
CA MET A 81 0.22 10.80 -10.99
C MET A 81 0.06 11.12 -12.48
N ARG A 82 -1.17 11.36 -12.93
CA ARG A 82 -1.50 11.81 -14.29
C ARG A 82 -1.33 13.33 -14.51
N ARG A 83 -0.97 14.09 -13.46
CA ARG A 83 -0.88 15.54 -13.47
C ARG A 83 -2.19 16.26 -13.82
N GLU A 84 -3.33 15.63 -13.54
CA GLU A 84 -4.68 16.17 -13.71
C GLU A 84 -5.16 16.92 -12.46
N MET A 85 -4.41 16.85 -11.37
CA MET A 85 -4.75 17.43 -10.08
C MET A 85 -3.51 18.01 -9.42
N SER A 86 -3.63 19.25 -8.89
CA SER A 86 -2.58 19.87 -8.09
C SER A 86 -2.54 19.31 -6.67
N ASP A 87 -1.43 19.53 -5.96
CA ASP A 87 -1.25 19.14 -4.56
C ASP A 87 -2.32 19.77 -3.67
N HIS A 88 -2.62 21.04 -3.88
CA HIS A 88 -3.64 21.77 -3.13
C HIS A 88 -5.04 21.17 -3.33
N GLN A 89 -5.41 20.88 -4.57
CA GLN A 89 -6.69 20.24 -4.88
C GLN A 89 -6.79 18.83 -4.24
N ALA A 90 -5.72 18.04 -4.31
CA ALA A 90 -5.67 16.73 -3.69
C ALA A 90 -5.82 16.84 -2.16
N ALA A 91 -5.12 17.75 -1.51
CA ALA A 91 -5.23 17.99 -0.07
C ALA A 91 -6.67 18.37 0.34
N GLN A 92 -7.29 19.31 -0.36
CA GLN A 92 -8.66 19.72 -0.10
C GLN A 92 -9.66 18.59 -0.26
N GLU A 93 -9.54 17.77 -1.30
CA GLU A 93 -10.43 16.63 -1.51
C GLU A 93 -10.22 15.54 -0.45
N ILE A 94 -8.99 15.30 0.05
CA ILE A 94 -8.76 14.39 1.17
C ILE A 94 -9.44 14.94 2.43
N ILE A 95 -9.23 16.21 2.78
CA ILE A 95 -9.85 16.84 3.95
C ILE A 95 -11.37 16.74 3.86
N LYS A 96 -11.97 17.14 2.75
CA LYS A 96 -13.42 17.07 2.51
C LYS A 96 -13.98 15.66 2.68
N ASN A 97 -13.23 14.65 2.23
CA ASN A 97 -13.68 13.26 2.24
C ASN A 97 -13.39 12.52 3.55
N ARG A 98 -12.43 12.97 4.36
CA ARG A 98 -11.93 12.24 5.52
C ARG A 98 -12.08 12.97 6.85
N ALA A 99 -12.04 14.31 6.89
CA ALA A 99 -11.96 15.04 8.13
C ALA A 99 -13.11 14.70 9.11
N ALA A 100 -14.35 14.74 8.65
CA ALA A 100 -15.50 14.45 9.51
C ALA A 100 -15.48 13.02 10.07
N PHE A 101 -14.97 12.06 9.31
CA PHE A 101 -14.87 10.68 9.75
C PHE A 101 -13.75 10.49 10.78
N ILE A 102 -12.57 11.06 10.49
CA ILE A 102 -11.39 10.96 11.35
C ILE A 102 -11.62 11.69 12.68
N GLU A 103 -12.12 12.93 12.63
CA GLU A 103 -12.32 13.76 13.82
C GLU A 103 -13.42 13.21 14.76
N LYS A 104 -14.40 12.48 14.22
CA LYS A 104 -15.48 11.85 15.01
C LYS A 104 -15.09 10.55 15.69
N ALA A 105 -13.96 9.93 15.35
CA ALA A 105 -13.49 8.74 16.05
C ALA A 105 -13.33 9.06 17.54
N ALA A 106 -13.81 8.17 18.42
CA ALA A 106 -13.71 8.37 19.87
C ALA A 106 -12.29 8.17 20.38
N GLU A 107 -11.53 7.34 19.68
CA GLU A 107 -10.15 6.97 20.00
C GLU A 107 -9.18 8.15 19.78
N ASP A 108 -8.08 8.17 20.50
CA ASP A 108 -7.09 9.25 20.47
C ASP A 108 -6.23 9.24 19.18
N LEU A 109 -6.05 8.07 18.57
CA LEU A 109 -5.27 7.87 17.36
C LEU A 109 -6.10 7.26 16.26
N TYR A 110 -5.98 7.80 15.04
CA TYR A 110 -6.52 7.22 13.83
C TYR A 110 -5.41 6.51 13.04
N VAL A 111 -5.64 5.27 12.63
CA VAL A 111 -4.73 4.49 11.78
C VAL A 111 -5.46 4.02 10.53
N GLU A 112 -4.98 4.39 9.36
CA GLU A 112 -5.50 3.85 8.09
C GLU A 112 -4.40 3.10 7.34
N SER A 113 -4.59 1.79 7.16
CA SER A 113 -3.74 0.98 6.30
C SER A 113 -4.39 0.83 4.94
N ASN A 114 -3.88 1.57 3.96
CA ASN A 114 -4.51 1.71 2.66
C ASN A 114 -3.46 1.90 1.56
N TYR A 115 -3.32 0.91 0.67
CA TYR A 115 -2.32 0.97 -0.40
C TYR A 115 -2.55 2.12 -1.38
N GLN A 116 -3.74 2.67 -1.45
CA GLN A 116 -4.13 3.68 -2.43
C GLN A 116 -3.51 5.08 -2.19
N TYR A 117 -2.81 5.30 -1.07
CA TYR A 117 -2.13 6.57 -0.78
C TYR A 117 -0.77 6.74 -1.48
N TYR A 118 -0.27 5.76 -2.23
CA TYR A 118 1.06 5.82 -2.85
C TYR A 118 1.31 7.06 -3.73
N GLY A 119 0.27 7.62 -4.32
CA GLY A 119 0.36 8.85 -5.14
C GLY A 119 0.08 10.15 -4.36
N LEU A 120 -0.05 10.11 -3.02
CA LEU A 120 -0.47 11.23 -2.18
C LEU A 120 0.47 11.51 -1.01
N ILE A 121 1.57 10.78 -0.90
CA ILE A 121 2.48 10.79 0.27
C ILE A 121 2.96 12.20 0.61
N ASP A 122 3.40 12.95 -0.37
CA ASP A 122 3.92 14.31 -0.25
C ASP A 122 2.83 15.39 -0.06
N VAL A 123 1.56 15.03 -0.22
CA VAL A 123 0.40 15.91 0.04
C VAL A 123 -0.02 15.86 1.51
N LEU A 124 0.23 14.76 2.20
CA LEU A 124 -0.28 14.54 3.56
C LEU A 124 0.15 15.61 4.58
N PRO A 125 1.33 16.24 4.50
CA PRO A 125 1.67 17.38 5.37
C PRO A 125 0.71 18.56 5.28
N SER A 126 0.03 18.73 4.13
CA SER A 126 -0.99 19.77 3.94
C SER A 126 -2.40 19.31 4.38
N VAL A 127 -2.57 18.02 4.68
CA VAL A 127 -3.86 17.42 5.10
C VAL A 127 -3.95 17.31 6.61
N PHE A 128 -2.89 16.78 7.24
CA PHE A 128 -2.86 16.46 8.67
C PHE A 128 -1.91 17.38 9.43
N GLU A 129 -2.36 17.87 10.57
CA GLU A 129 -1.52 18.65 11.47
C GLU A 129 -0.47 17.78 12.17
N ARG A 130 -0.85 16.58 12.55
CA ARG A 130 -0.01 15.59 13.24
C ARG A 130 -0.16 14.24 12.55
N HIS A 131 0.86 13.80 11.83
CA HIS A 131 0.82 12.50 11.17
C HIS A 131 2.16 11.79 11.14
N LYS A 132 2.09 10.48 11.01
CA LYS A 132 3.20 9.61 10.61
C LYS A 132 2.76 8.80 9.39
N LEU A 133 3.69 8.55 8.49
CA LEU A 133 3.44 7.72 7.31
C LEU A 133 4.49 6.63 7.20
N VAL A 134 4.03 5.44 6.89
CA VAL A 134 4.88 4.29 6.56
C VAL A 134 4.58 3.85 5.13
N TYR A 135 5.61 3.82 4.31
CA TYR A 135 5.57 3.20 2.99
C TYR A 135 6.23 1.82 3.06
N ILE A 136 5.49 0.77 2.73
CA ILE A 136 6.04 -0.60 2.71
C ILE A 136 6.42 -0.94 1.28
N ILE A 137 7.72 -1.09 1.03
CA ILE A 137 8.24 -1.62 -0.24
C ILE A 137 8.47 -3.13 -0.12
N ARG A 138 8.32 -3.85 -1.22
CA ARG A 138 8.52 -5.30 -1.28
C ARG A 138 9.37 -5.65 -2.49
N ASP A 139 10.20 -6.68 -2.36
CA ASP A 139 11.00 -7.24 -3.46
C ASP A 139 10.13 -7.43 -4.73
N PRO A 140 10.52 -6.84 -5.87
CA PRO A 140 9.73 -6.93 -7.10
C PRO A 140 9.51 -8.36 -7.56
N ARG A 141 10.46 -9.25 -7.35
CA ARG A 141 10.39 -10.67 -7.74
C ARG A 141 9.22 -11.37 -7.03
N ASP A 142 9.10 -11.13 -5.73
CA ASP A 142 8.03 -11.70 -4.90
C ASP A 142 6.71 -10.96 -5.07
N TRP A 143 6.76 -9.64 -5.29
CA TRP A 143 5.57 -8.85 -5.52
C TRP A 143 4.89 -9.22 -6.85
N VAL A 144 5.66 -9.33 -7.94
CA VAL A 144 5.17 -9.75 -9.27
C VAL A 144 4.56 -11.14 -9.19
N ALA A 145 5.27 -12.11 -8.59
CA ALA A 145 4.75 -13.46 -8.40
C ALA A 145 3.43 -13.46 -7.59
N SER A 146 3.35 -12.65 -6.53
CA SER A 146 2.14 -12.51 -5.71
C SER A 146 0.97 -11.92 -6.51
N CYS A 147 1.20 -10.95 -7.37
CA CYS A 147 0.18 -10.34 -8.22
C CYS A 147 -0.33 -11.33 -9.28
N ILE A 148 0.57 -12.09 -9.91
CA ILE A 148 0.20 -13.11 -10.88
C ILE A 148 -0.66 -14.19 -10.23
N ASN A 149 -0.23 -14.73 -9.09
CA ASN A 149 -0.95 -15.77 -8.36
C ASN A 149 -2.30 -15.29 -7.81
N SER A 150 -2.46 -14.00 -7.53
CA SER A 150 -3.71 -13.43 -7.02
C SER A 150 -4.64 -12.92 -8.12
N ARG A 151 -4.26 -13.03 -9.39
CA ARG A 151 -5.00 -12.48 -10.53
C ARG A 151 -5.35 -11.00 -10.39
N LEU A 152 -4.44 -10.24 -9.78
CA LEU A 152 -4.57 -8.78 -9.61
C LEU A 152 -3.70 -8.06 -10.65
N PHE A 153 -3.94 -6.78 -10.84
CA PHE A 153 -3.22 -5.91 -11.79
C PHE A 153 -3.11 -6.51 -13.20
N TYR A 154 -3.63 -5.82 -14.18
CA TYR A 154 -3.58 -6.18 -15.61
C TYR A 154 -4.07 -7.61 -15.94
N HIS A 155 -4.75 -8.29 -15.00
CA HIS A 155 -5.42 -9.56 -15.30
C HIS A 155 -6.81 -9.28 -15.87
N PRO A 156 -7.29 -10.05 -16.86
CA PRO A 156 -8.61 -9.85 -17.46
C PRO A 156 -9.79 -9.89 -16.47
N THR A 157 -9.65 -10.56 -15.34
CA THR A 157 -10.66 -10.60 -14.27
C THR A 157 -10.46 -9.54 -13.18
N ASP A 158 -9.42 -8.72 -13.27
CA ASP A 158 -9.21 -7.63 -12.33
C ASP A 158 -10.12 -6.46 -12.68
N PHE A 159 -11.05 -6.13 -11.80
CA PHE A 159 -12.04 -5.10 -12.02
C PHE A 159 -11.44 -3.74 -12.40
N HIS A 160 -10.36 -3.33 -11.74
CA HIS A 160 -9.68 -2.08 -12.06
C HIS A 160 -9.03 -2.08 -13.45
N THR A 161 -8.60 -3.25 -13.94
CA THR A 161 -8.12 -3.42 -15.31
C THR A 161 -9.27 -3.29 -16.31
N LEU A 162 -10.42 -3.92 -16.00
CA LEU A 162 -11.59 -3.88 -16.87
C LEU A 162 -12.15 -2.46 -17.06
N ILE A 163 -12.17 -1.65 -16.02
CA ILE A 163 -12.67 -0.27 -16.09
C ILE A 163 -11.59 0.75 -16.46
N GLY A 164 -10.40 0.30 -16.88
CA GLY A 164 -9.30 1.19 -17.29
C GLY A 164 -8.73 2.07 -16.18
N ASP A 165 -8.87 1.64 -14.91
CA ASP A 165 -8.44 2.43 -13.75
C ASP A 165 -6.99 2.14 -13.29
N ARG A 166 -6.33 1.15 -13.88
CA ARG A 166 -4.92 0.88 -13.59
C ARG A 166 -4.02 1.93 -14.25
N ILE A 167 -2.99 2.34 -13.54
CA ILE A 167 -1.95 3.20 -14.12
C ILE A 167 -1.29 2.46 -15.29
N THR A 168 -1.20 3.13 -16.43
CA THR A 168 -0.54 2.64 -17.65
C THR A 168 0.33 3.75 -18.21
N PRO A 169 1.33 3.44 -19.07
CA PRO A 169 2.16 4.45 -19.70
C PRO A 169 1.37 5.54 -20.41
N ALA A 170 0.31 5.15 -21.13
CA ALA A 170 -0.54 6.11 -21.84
C ALA A 170 -1.23 7.10 -20.89
N LEU A 171 -1.68 6.65 -19.71
CA LEU A 171 -2.36 7.51 -18.73
C LEU A 171 -1.41 8.52 -18.07
N ILE A 172 -0.13 8.19 -17.93
CA ILE A 172 0.86 9.07 -17.30
C ILE A 172 1.76 9.78 -18.31
N LYS A 173 1.52 9.57 -19.62
CA LYS A 173 2.32 10.10 -20.70
C LYS A 173 3.80 9.68 -20.62
N ASP A 174 4.04 8.41 -20.32
CA ASP A 174 5.36 7.79 -20.36
C ASP A 174 5.67 7.36 -21.79
N ASP A 175 6.30 8.27 -22.55
CA ASP A 175 6.51 8.10 -24.00
C ASP A 175 7.40 6.91 -24.33
N GLU A 176 8.27 6.48 -23.43
CA GLU A 176 9.12 5.31 -23.63
C GLU A 176 8.34 4.00 -23.75
N TYR A 177 7.26 3.87 -22.95
CA TYR A 177 6.51 2.60 -22.84
C TYR A 177 5.14 2.61 -23.51
N ILE A 178 4.65 3.76 -24.02
CA ILE A 178 3.36 3.84 -24.70
C ILE A 178 3.31 2.87 -25.88
N GLY A 179 4.34 2.89 -26.76
CA GLY A 179 4.39 2.02 -27.92
C GLY A 179 4.55 0.55 -27.56
N LYS A 180 5.41 0.25 -26.58
CA LYS A 180 5.74 -1.10 -26.15
C LYS A 180 4.60 -1.78 -25.35
N TRP A 181 3.69 -1.01 -24.72
CA TRP A 181 2.70 -1.51 -23.77
C TRP A 181 1.79 -2.61 -24.31
N ARG A 182 1.43 -2.55 -25.58
CA ARG A 182 0.54 -3.54 -26.19
C ARG A 182 1.23 -4.90 -26.36
N GLU A 183 2.53 -4.90 -26.61
CA GLU A 183 3.34 -6.09 -26.82
C GLU A 183 3.78 -6.74 -25.52
N MET A 184 3.85 -5.96 -24.43
CA MET A 184 4.24 -6.44 -23.10
C MET A 184 3.22 -7.48 -22.59
N ASP A 185 3.74 -8.60 -22.10
CA ASP A 185 2.95 -9.56 -21.36
C ASP A 185 2.56 -9.02 -19.97
N ARG A 186 1.79 -9.80 -19.21
CA ARG A 186 1.35 -9.37 -17.88
C ARG A 186 2.50 -9.29 -16.88
N PHE A 187 3.51 -10.16 -16.97
CA PHE A 187 4.69 -10.12 -16.13
C PHE A 187 5.46 -8.81 -16.33
N GLU A 188 5.70 -8.45 -17.56
CA GLU A 188 6.40 -7.23 -17.96
C GLU A 188 5.66 -5.96 -17.52
N ARG A 189 4.33 -5.93 -17.71
CA ARG A 189 3.48 -4.83 -17.22
C ARG A 189 3.53 -4.69 -15.70
N LEU A 190 3.63 -5.80 -14.96
CA LEU A 190 3.78 -5.78 -13.51
C LEU A 190 5.17 -5.26 -13.09
N CYS A 191 6.24 -5.63 -13.80
CA CYS A 191 7.57 -5.07 -13.57
C CYS A 191 7.58 -3.55 -13.77
N TRP A 192 7.00 -3.07 -14.87
CA TRP A 192 6.85 -1.64 -15.12
C TRP A 192 6.05 -0.95 -14.03
N ALA A 193 4.89 -1.48 -13.63
CA ALA A 193 4.06 -0.88 -12.59
C ALA A 193 4.77 -0.82 -11.24
N TRP A 194 5.50 -1.89 -10.88
CA TRP A 194 6.29 -1.92 -9.66
C TRP A 194 7.34 -0.82 -9.68
N ASN A 195 8.10 -0.72 -10.77
CA ASN A 195 9.15 0.28 -10.92
C ASN A 195 8.59 1.69 -10.88
N TYR A 196 7.61 1.99 -11.71
CA TYR A 196 7.03 3.33 -11.84
C TYR A 196 6.41 3.83 -10.52
N ILE A 197 5.54 3.02 -9.91
CA ILE A 197 4.80 3.44 -8.72
C ILE A 197 5.71 3.52 -7.50
N ASN A 198 6.64 2.56 -7.32
CA ASN A 198 7.58 2.64 -6.19
C ASN A 198 8.57 3.80 -6.35
N ASN A 199 9.09 4.08 -7.55
CA ASN A 199 9.93 5.28 -7.78
C ASN A 199 9.17 6.57 -7.44
N TYR A 200 7.90 6.67 -7.85
CA TYR A 200 7.05 7.80 -7.51
C TYR A 200 6.88 7.94 -5.99
N ALA A 201 6.53 6.85 -5.32
CA ALA A 201 6.30 6.84 -3.88
C ALA A 201 7.59 7.11 -3.08
N VAL A 202 8.71 6.49 -3.42
CA VAL A 202 10.01 6.73 -2.77
C VAL A 202 10.43 8.19 -2.90
N LYS A 203 10.26 8.78 -4.08
CA LYS A 203 10.51 10.20 -4.30
C LYS A 203 9.58 11.08 -3.44
N SER A 204 8.30 10.73 -3.33
CA SER A 204 7.33 11.45 -2.52
C SER A 204 7.62 11.34 -1.02
N VAL A 205 8.14 10.20 -0.54
CA VAL A 205 8.59 10.04 0.86
C VAL A 205 9.70 11.02 1.21
N LYS A 206 10.65 11.27 0.30
CA LYS A 206 11.73 12.24 0.52
C LYS A 206 11.22 13.68 0.74
N ASN A 207 10.02 13.98 0.26
CA ASN A 207 9.36 15.29 0.41
C ASN A 207 8.37 15.34 1.60
N ASN A 208 8.26 14.27 2.39
CA ASN A 208 7.43 14.24 3.58
C ASN A 208 8.29 13.89 4.82
N PRO A 209 8.59 14.87 5.69
CA PRO A 209 9.48 14.67 6.85
C PRO A 209 8.91 13.71 7.92
N HIS A 210 7.63 13.37 7.82
CA HIS A 210 6.94 12.45 8.72
C HIS A 210 6.73 11.06 8.08
N ALA A 211 7.40 10.79 6.95
CA ALA A 211 7.29 9.52 6.24
C ALA A 211 8.57 8.70 6.36
N SER A 212 8.41 7.38 6.45
CA SER A 212 9.49 6.39 6.49
C SER A 212 9.20 5.24 5.54
N ILE A 213 10.26 4.59 5.04
CA ILE A 213 10.15 3.39 4.19
C ILE A 213 10.63 2.19 4.97
N TYR A 214 9.88 1.09 4.89
CA TYR A 214 10.24 -0.20 5.46
C TYR A 214 10.13 -1.30 4.41
N LYS A 215 11.01 -2.28 4.50
CA LYS A 215 10.92 -3.47 3.64
C LYS A 215 9.92 -4.47 4.21
N PHE A 216 9.07 -5.00 3.34
CA PHE A 216 8.13 -6.06 3.69
C PHE A 216 8.85 -7.26 4.32
N GLU A 217 10.01 -7.60 3.78
CA GLU A 217 10.80 -8.74 4.20
C GLU A 217 11.30 -8.61 5.65
N GLU A 218 11.67 -7.41 6.07
CA GLU A 218 12.12 -7.14 7.44
C GLU A 218 10.99 -7.33 8.46
N ILE A 219 9.78 -6.90 8.11
CA ILE A 219 8.61 -6.96 9.01
C ILE A 219 7.99 -8.36 9.06
N PHE A 220 8.03 -9.10 7.94
CA PHE A 220 7.23 -10.33 7.82
C PHE A 220 8.03 -11.61 7.64
N LEU A 221 9.28 -11.53 7.18
CA LEU A 221 10.06 -12.71 6.78
C LEU A 221 11.37 -12.89 7.55
N SER A 222 11.88 -11.84 8.20
CA SER A 222 13.12 -11.94 8.97
C SER A 222 12.93 -12.73 10.29
N ASP A 223 14.02 -13.26 10.82
CA ASP A 223 14.01 -13.98 12.11
C ASP A 223 13.70 -13.03 13.28
N ASP A 224 14.06 -11.76 13.15
CA ASP A 224 13.81 -10.70 14.13
C ASP A 224 12.55 -9.86 13.84
N ARG A 225 11.65 -10.33 12.98
CA ARG A 225 10.43 -9.62 12.51
C ARG A 225 9.58 -9.01 13.64
N ALA A 226 9.51 -9.68 14.80
CA ALA A 226 8.78 -9.14 15.94
C ALA A 226 9.47 -7.90 16.52
N ALA A 227 10.79 -7.89 16.61
CA ALA A 227 11.56 -6.72 17.03
C ALA A 227 11.43 -5.58 16.01
N LYS A 228 11.50 -5.89 14.73
CA LYS A 228 11.30 -4.90 13.64
C LYS A 228 9.90 -4.28 13.64
N LEU A 229 8.86 -5.06 13.91
CA LEU A 229 7.51 -4.52 14.04
C LEU A 229 7.36 -3.65 15.28
N ILE A 230 8.02 -3.99 16.40
CA ILE A 230 8.04 -3.16 17.60
C ILE A 230 8.76 -1.83 17.33
N GLU A 231 9.94 -1.86 16.71
CA GLU A 231 10.68 -0.67 16.29
C GLU A 231 9.82 0.24 15.42
N LEU A 232 9.14 -0.33 14.41
CA LEU A 232 8.20 0.41 13.58
C LEU A 232 7.09 1.06 14.41
N MET A 233 6.49 0.34 15.36
CA MET A 233 5.43 0.88 16.22
C MET A 233 5.95 2.00 17.11
N GLU A 234 7.17 1.93 17.62
CA GLU A 234 7.78 2.98 18.44
C GLU A 234 7.86 4.30 17.66
N ILE A 235 8.23 4.24 16.39
CA ILE A 235 8.33 5.42 15.53
C ILE A 235 6.95 5.98 15.18
N ILE A 236 6.00 5.14 14.78
CA ILE A 236 4.70 5.62 14.26
C ILE A 236 3.71 6.01 15.36
N LEU A 237 3.90 5.53 16.59
CA LEU A 237 3.06 5.87 17.75
C LEU A 237 3.65 7.00 18.60
N ASP A 238 4.81 7.52 18.23
CA ASP A 238 5.46 8.64 18.91
C ASP A 238 4.79 9.97 18.49
N PHE A 239 3.78 10.36 19.26
CA PHE A 239 3.11 11.64 19.16
C PHE A 239 3.13 12.34 20.53
N ASP A 240 3.49 13.60 20.54
CA ASP A 240 3.50 14.42 21.77
C ASP A 240 2.14 14.38 22.48
N GLY A 241 2.18 14.07 23.77
CA GLY A 241 1.00 14.01 24.62
C GLY A 241 0.10 12.78 24.41
N LEU A 242 0.45 11.87 23.50
CA LEU A 242 -0.31 10.64 23.26
C LEU A 242 0.34 9.46 23.99
N ARG A 243 -0.44 8.79 24.84
CA ARG A 243 -0.01 7.57 25.54
C ARG A 243 -0.79 6.38 25.03
N ILE A 244 -0.17 5.57 24.18
CA ILE A 244 -0.75 4.33 23.68
C ILE A 244 -0.04 3.15 24.30
N GLN A 245 -0.80 2.27 24.95
CA GLN A 245 -0.26 1.03 25.47
C GLN A 245 0.17 0.14 24.31
N LYS A 246 1.44 -0.19 24.24
CA LYS A 246 2.02 -1.07 23.21
C LYS A 246 1.87 -2.53 23.63
N PRO A 247 1.60 -3.45 22.69
CA PRO A 247 1.63 -4.88 22.94
C PRO A 247 3.05 -5.33 23.28
N ASP A 248 3.18 -6.38 24.04
CA ASP A 248 4.48 -6.98 24.34
C ASP A 248 5.03 -7.78 23.14
N LYS A 249 6.32 -8.19 23.22
CA LYS A 249 7.00 -8.91 22.15
C LYS A 249 6.33 -10.26 21.82
N ARG A 250 5.75 -10.92 22.82
CA ARG A 250 5.07 -12.20 22.65
C ARG A 250 3.76 -12.02 21.89
N ASP A 251 2.97 -11.04 22.28
CA ASP A 251 1.73 -10.67 21.57
C ASP A 251 1.97 -10.33 20.09
N VAL A 252 3.06 -9.59 19.81
CA VAL A 252 3.47 -9.24 18.46
C VAL A 252 3.87 -10.49 17.67
N ALA A 253 4.67 -11.37 18.25
CA ALA A 253 5.11 -12.61 17.60
C ALA A 253 3.91 -13.53 17.27
N GLU A 254 3.01 -13.74 18.24
CA GLU A 254 1.79 -14.53 18.04
C GLU A 254 0.89 -13.97 16.94
N PHE A 255 0.81 -12.65 16.82
CA PHE A 255 0.02 -12.02 15.76
C PHE A 255 0.67 -12.17 14.38
N LEU A 256 1.98 -12.06 14.28
CA LEU A 256 2.75 -12.27 13.06
C LEU A 256 2.62 -13.70 12.52
N ASP A 257 2.44 -14.69 13.40
CA ASP A 257 2.24 -16.08 13.01
C ASP A 257 0.85 -16.35 12.40
N ARG A 258 -0.10 -15.42 12.61
CA ARG A 258 -1.42 -15.50 11.96
C ARG A 258 -1.26 -15.20 10.48
N ARG A 259 -1.38 -16.22 9.64
CA ARG A 259 -1.30 -16.08 8.17
C ARG A 259 -2.52 -15.34 7.63
N ILE A 260 -2.44 -14.02 7.58
CA ILE A 260 -3.50 -13.16 7.07
C ILE A 260 -3.35 -13.01 5.55
N ASN A 261 -4.37 -13.42 4.80
CA ASN A 261 -4.51 -13.18 3.35
C ASN A 261 -3.42 -13.79 2.42
N LYS A 262 -3.02 -15.03 2.69
CA LYS A 262 -2.13 -15.79 1.79
C LYS A 262 -2.88 -16.21 0.52
N SER A 263 -2.27 -16.05 -0.67
CA SER A 263 -2.83 -16.61 -1.91
C SER A 263 -2.94 -18.14 -1.81
N LYS A 264 -4.12 -18.68 -2.15
CA LYS A 264 -4.37 -20.13 -2.17
C LYS A 264 -3.75 -20.81 -3.39
N ILE A 265 -3.51 -20.06 -4.46
CA ILE A 265 -3.01 -20.55 -5.74
C ILE A 265 -1.56 -20.07 -5.88
N GLN A 266 -0.63 -20.98 -6.11
CA GLN A 266 0.79 -20.70 -6.32
C GLN A 266 1.26 -21.41 -7.60
N ASN A 267 0.68 -21.03 -8.75
CA ASN A 267 1.03 -21.62 -10.05
C ASN A 267 2.20 -20.91 -10.71
N PHE A 268 2.46 -19.64 -10.34
CA PHE A 268 3.62 -18.93 -10.86
C PHE A 268 4.85 -19.25 -10.00
N PRO A 269 5.96 -19.70 -10.60
CA PRO A 269 7.13 -20.16 -9.86
C PRO A 269 7.80 -19.02 -9.10
N LYS A 270 8.57 -19.38 -8.07
CA LYS A 270 9.49 -18.46 -7.42
C LYS A 270 10.58 -18.03 -8.40
N TRP A 271 11.20 -16.88 -8.16
CA TRP A 271 12.18 -16.26 -9.06
C TRP A 271 13.39 -17.16 -9.35
N ASP A 272 13.77 -18.02 -8.41
CA ASP A 272 14.88 -18.97 -8.56
C ASP A 272 14.62 -20.09 -9.60
N LYS A 273 13.43 -20.14 -10.15
CA LYS A 273 13.00 -21.05 -11.23
C LYS A 273 12.56 -20.29 -12.49
N TRP A 274 12.85 -19.00 -12.59
CA TRP A 274 12.54 -18.23 -13.80
C TRP A 274 13.54 -18.50 -14.90
N SER A 275 13.16 -18.22 -16.14
CA SER A 275 14.09 -18.19 -17.26
C SER A 275 15.01 -16.96 -17.15
N LYS A 276 16.17 -17.03 -17.80
CA LYS A 276 17.11 -15.91 -17.86
C LYS A 276 16.46 -14.66 -18.46
N GLU A 277 15.65 -14.80 -19.50
CA GLU A 277 14.98 -13.69 -20.16
C GLU A 277 14.07 -12.93 -19.19
N ARG A 278 13.28 -13.65 -18.38
CA ARG A 278 12.42 -13.03 -17.36
C ARG A 278 13.21 -12.33 -16.27
N ALA A 279 14.28 -12.98 -15.80
CA ALA A 279 15.13 -12.39 -14.78
C ALA A 279 15.82 -11.12 -15.28
N LYS A 280 16.36 -11.15 -16.50
CA LYS A 280 16.97 -9.99 -17.18
C LYS A 280 15.98 -8.86 -17.36
N PHE A 281 14.79 -9.14 -17.87
CA PHE A 281 13.74 -8.12 -18.06
C PHE A 281 13.41 -7.43 -16.73
N LEU A 282 13.14 -8.21 -15.66
CA LEU A 282 12.84 -7.61 -14.34
C LEU A 282 14.04 -6.80 -13.84
N HIS A 283 15.25 -7.29 -14.01
CA HIS A 283 16.46 -6.57 -13.58
C HIS A 283 16.68 -5.26 -14.35
N GLU A 284 16.48 -5.27 -15.65
CA GLU A 284 16.56 -4.06 -16.49
C GLU A 284 15.52 -3.03 -16.06
N MET A 285 14.29 -3.47 -15.81
CA MET A 285 13.18 -2.60 -15.41
C MET A 285 13.28 -2.10 -13.96
N CYS A 286 13.59 -2.97 -13.01
CA CYS A 286 13.51 -2.70 -11.58
C CYS A 286 14.87 -2.54 -10.90
N GLY A 287 15.98 -2.85 -11.56
CA GLY A 287 17.29 -3.03 -10.96
C GLY A 287 17.85 -1.80 -10.26
N SER A 288 17.52 -0.59 -10.72
CA SER A 288 17.94 0.63 -10.03
C SER A 288 17.38 0.70 -8.61
N LEU A 289 16.06 0.55 -8.49
CA LEU A 289 15.39 0.59 -7.19
C LEU A 289 15.68 -0.67 -6.35
N MET A 290 15.89 -1.83 -6.99
CA MET A 290 16.35 -3.04 -6.28
C MET A 290 17.68 -2.80 -5.57
N ARG A 291 18.65 -2.15 -6.22
CA ARG A 291 19.94 -1.81 -5.59
C ARG A 291 19.79 -0.81 -4.44
N GLU A 292 18.90 0.20 -4.57
CA GLU A 292 18.63 1.18 -3.51
C GLU A 292 18.10 0.50 -2.24
N PHE A 293 17.34 -0.59 -2.38
CA PHE A 293 16.77 -1.34 -1.25
C PHE A 293 17.46 -2.69 -0.97
N ASP A 294 18.67 -2.90 -1.47
CA ASP A 294 19.46 -4.12 -1.22
C ASP A 294 18.79 -5.43 -1.65
N TYR A 295 17.97 -5.40 -2.70
CA TYR A 295 17.40 -6.58 -3.33
C TYR A 295 18.30 -7.13 -4.45
N GLY A 296 18.26 -8.44 -4.68
CA GLY A 296 18.94 -9.08 -5.79
C GLY A 296 20.44 -9.28 -5.59
N LYS A 297 20.92 -9.35 -4.35
CA LYS A 297 22.34 -9.63 -4.03
C LYS A 297 22.68 -11.11 -4.02
N GLU A 298 21.68 -11.98 -4.08
CA GLU A 298 21.89 -13.44 -4.04
C GLU A 298 22.67 -13.92 -5.28
N GLU A 299 23.68 -14.76 -5.09
CA GLU A 299 24.52 -15.33 -6.15
C GLU A 299 23.68 -15.92 -7.28
N LYS A 300 22.68 -16.74 -6.92
CA LYS A 300 21.76 -17.33 -7.88
C LYS A 300 21.00 -16.31 -8.73
N TRP A 301 20.68 -15.12 -8.17
CA TRP A 301 20.07 -14.06 -8.95
C TRP A 301 21.06 -13.44 -9.93
N GLN A 302 22.30 -13.23 -9.49
CA GLN A 302 23.36 -12.69 -10.35
C GLN A 302 23.64 -13.63 -11.53
N ASP A 303 23.64 -14.95 -11.32
CA ASP A 303 23.79 -15.96 -12.38
C ASP A 303 22.61 -15.95 -13.38
N LEU A 304 21.41 -15.63 -12.92
CA LEU A 304 20.23 -15.55 -13.80
C LEU A 304 20.25 -14.32 -14.70
N ILE A 305 20.82 -13.21 -14.25
CA ILE A 305 20.83 -11.95 -14.99
C ILE A 305 22.13 -11.75 -15.81
N SER A 306 23.14 -12.59 -15.60
CA SER A 306 24.36 -12.69 -16.44
C SER A 306 24.03 -13.36 -17.79
#